data_2d17ae4a286d205421db12a8bc9ee43d
#
_entry.id   2d17ae4a286d205421db12a8bc9ee43d
#
_cell.length_a   1.000
_cell.length_b   1.000
_cell.length_c   1.000
_cell.angle_alpha   90.00
_cell.angle_beta   90.00
_cell.angle_gamma   90.00
#
_symmetry.space_group_name_H-M   'P 1'
#
loop_
_entity.id
_entity.type
_entity.pdbx_description
1 polymer ?
#
loop_
_entity_poly.entity_id
_entity_poly.type
_entity_poly.pdbx_seq_one_letter_code
_entity_poly.pdbx_strand_id
1 'polypeptide(L)'
;IATKLLLPLFFHLFYQAGCTRSNYRGDNIPVGIGFIFIPVLSGSVICIILFHLGNQQFELAFLLGVFGMGIAGLLDDLLGNRNVTGLKGHFMMLLKKRELTTGGFKAIFGGILSLMISILISKGWIDVFLNTLIIALFTNFINLLDLRPGRALKGFLLSGFLLFVNSIHPTFQLLLLSLAGSSLAYMPSDLKARSMMGDVGSNILGISLGMACASCGLYTRVIVL
;
A
#
# COMPACT_ATOMS: atom_id res chain seq x y z
N ILE A 1 11.71 14.43 -5.35
CA ILE A 1 12.89 14.39 -6.25
C ILE A 1 13.23 12.94 -6.58
N ALA A 2 13.54 12.08 -5.58
CA ALA A 2 13.95 10.68 -5.79
C ALA A 2 13.00 9.92 -6.73
N THR A 3 11.70 9.98 -6.50
CA THR A 3 10.69 9.33 -7.37
C THR A 3 10.79 9.76 -8.82
N LYS A 4 10.98 11.07 -9.11
CA LYS A 4 11.11 11.57 -10.48
C LYS A 4 12.38 11.05 -11.18
N LEU A 5 13.46 10.89 -10.42
CA LEU A 5 14.72 10.34 -10.95
C LEU A 5 14.63 8.82 -11.21
N LEU A 6 13.97 8.09 -10.32
CA LEU A 6 13.82 6.65 -10.43
C LEU A 6 12.77 6.23 -11.47
N LEU A 7 11.75 7.05 -11.72
CA LEU A 7 10.60 6.68 -12.54
C LEU A 7 10.97 6.20 -13.95
N PRO A 8 11.87 6.86 -14.72
CA PRO A 8 12.29 6.38 -16.03
C PRO A 8 12.98 5.02 -15.98
N LEU A 9 13.79 4.78 -14.93
CA LEU A 9 14.49 3.51 -14.73
C LEU A 9 13.50 2.37 -14.48
N PHE A 10 12.48 2.61 -13.63
CA PHE A 10 11.44 1.63 -13.36
C PHE A 10 10.58 1.36 -14.59
N PHE A 11 10.24 2.36 -15.39
CA PHE A 11 9.52 2.16 -16.64
C PHE A 11 10.31 1.24 -17.59
N HIS A 12 11.59 1.53 -17.76
CA HIS A 12 12.45 0.73 -18.63
C HIS A 12 12.56 -0.71 -18.11
N LEU A 13 12.84 -0.89 -16.82
CA LEU A 13 12.96 -2.19 -16.17
C LEU A 13 11.68 -3.04 -16.34
N PHE A 14 10.52 -2.50 -16.01
CA PHE A 14 9.26 -3.24 -16.07
C PHE A 14 8.83 -3.52 -17.51
N TYR A 15 9.15 -2.61 -18.44
CA TYR A 15 8.89 -2.83 -19.85
C TYR A 15 9.77 -3.94 -20.42
N GLN A 16 11.07 -3.96 -20.12
CA GLN A 16 12.00 -5.00 -20.54
C GLN A 16 11.68 -6.36 -19.91
N ALA A 17 11.22 -6.37 -18.66
CA ALA A 17 10.80 -7.59 -17.99
C ALA A 17 9.46 -8.15 -18.51
N GLY A 18 8.80 -7.49 -19.47
CA GLY A 18 7.51 -7.91 -19.99
C GLY A 18 6.33 -7.72 -19.00
N CYS A 19 6.56 -6.97 -17.91
CA CYS A 19 5.53 -6.66 -16.91
C CYS A 19 4.59 -5.58 -17.46
N THR A 20 3.80 -5.91 -18.48
CA THR A 20 2.90 -4.98 -19.17
C THR A 20 1.47 -5.52 -19.20
N ARG A 21 0.50 -4.61 -19.20
CA ARG A 21 -0.94 -4.90 -19.39
C ARG A 21 -1.59 -3.85 -20.28
N SER A 22 -2.63 -4.25 -21.00
CA SER A 22 -3.42 -3.31 -21.80
C SER A 22 -4.23 -2.39 -20.88
N ASN A 23 -4.10 -1.08 -21.11
CA ASN A 23 -4.92 -0.08 -20.44
C ASN A 23 -6.32 -0.01 -21.05
N TYR A 24 -7.18 0.89 -20.54
CA TYR A 24 -8.55 1.08 -21.04
C TYR A 24 -8.62 1.60 -22.48
N ARG A 25 -7.49 2.03 -23.07
CA ARG A 25 -7.38 2.46 -24.48
C ARG A 25 -6.86 1.35 -25.39
N GLY A 26 -6.46 0.22 -24.83
CA GLY A 26 -5.83 -0.88 -25.56
C GLY A 26 -4.30 -0.79 -25.66
N ASP A 27 -3.66 0.26 -25.09
CA ASP A 27 -2.22 0.41 -25.11
C ASP A 27 -1.59 -0.53 -24.08
N ASN A 28 -0.52 -1.24 -24.46
CA ASN A 28 0.28 -2.02 -23.53
C ASN A 28 1.20 -1.10 -22.72
N ILE A 29 0.95 -1.00 -21.43
CA ILE A 29 1.69 -0.14 -20.51
C ILE A 29 2.26 -0.93 -19.32
N PRO A 30 3.37 -0.49 -18.70
CA PRO A 30 3.94 -1.14 -17.55
C PRO A 30 2.95 -1.20 -16.38
N VAL A 31 2.88 -2.36 -15.69
CA VAL A 31 2.08 -2.58 -14.47
C VAL A 31 3.01 -2.85 -13.29
N GLY A 32 2.60 -2.43 -12.08
CA GLY A 32 3.39 -2.61 -10.87
C GLY A 32 4.42 -1.49 -10.64
N ILE A 33 4.30 -0.36 -11.33
CA ILE A 33 5.21 0.79 -11.15
C ILE A 33 5.17 1.36 -9.72
N GLY A 34 4.11 1.08 -8.96
CA GLY A 34 4.05 1.38 -7.52
C GLY A 34 5.18 0.76 -6.69
N PHE A 35 5.92 -0.22 -7.22
CA PHE A 35 7.13 -0.75 -6.59
C PHE A 35 8.17 0.35 -6.29
N ILE A 36 8.15 1.45 -7.04
CA ILE A 36 9.01 2.62 -6.81
C ILE A 36 8.86 3.23 -5.41
N PHE A 37 7.72 3.05 -4.76
CA PHE A 37 7.49 3.54 -3.41
C PHE A 37 8.41 2.86 -2.38
N ILE A 38 8.79 1.59 -2.60
CA ILE A 38 9.64 0.83 -1.68
C ILE A 38 11.02 1.49 -1.49
N PRO A 39 11.85 1.71 -2.52
CA PRO A 39 13.17 2.33 -2.33
C PRO A 39 13.06 3.77 -1.83
N VAL A 40 12.03 4.52 -2.22
CA VAL A 40 11.84 5.90 -1.74
C VAL A 40 11.52 5.91 -0.24
N LEU A 41 10.61 5.05 0.21
CA LEU A 41 10.25 4.93 1.62
C LEU A 41 11.41 4.36 2.45
N SER A 42 12.14 3.37 1.93
CA SER A 42 13.32 2.84 2.60
C SER A 42 14.38 3.94 2.84
N GLY A 43 14.64 4.76 1.82
CA GLY A 43 15.53 5.92 1.96
C GLY A 43 15.01 6.94 2.99
N SER A 44 13.70 7.18 3.00
CA SER A 44 13.08 8.09 4.00
C SER A 44 13.22 7.55 5.42
N VAL A 45 12.97 6.25 5.64
CA VAL A 45 13.13 5.60 6.94
C VAL A 45 14.61 5.67 7.39
N ILE A 46 15.55 5.38 6.50
CA ILE A 46 16.98 5.51 6.81
C ILE A 46 17.30 6.94 7.28
N CYS A 47 16.82 7.96 6.59
CA CYS A 47 17.01 9.35 7.01
C CYS A 47 16.37 9.63 8.38
N ILE A 48 15.14 9.17 8.63
CA ILE A 48 14.44 9.36 9.91
C ILE A 48 15.24 8.72 11.05
N ILE A 49 15.75 7.50 10.86
CA ILE A 49 16.58 6.79 11.86
C ILE A 49 17.89 7.53 12.09
N LEU A 50 18.61 7.90 11.03
CA LEU A 50 19.92 8.55 11.14
C LEU A 50 19.86 9.91 11.84
N PHE A 51 18.77 10.66 11.64
CA PHE A 51 18.56 11.96 12.28
C PHE A 51 17.75 11.89 13.57
N HIS A 52 17.42 10.68 14.07
CA HIS A 52 16.65 10.47 15.30
C HIS A 52 15.30 11.22 15.32
N LEU A 53 14.61 11.29 14.17
CA LEU A 53 13.39 12.09 14.01
C LEU A 53 12.13 11.31 14.37
N GLY A 54 12.21 10.01 14.70
CA GLY A 54 11.07 9.14 14.89
C GLY A 54 11.25 8.10 15.99
N ASN A 55 10.41 7.08 15.94
CA ASN A 55 10.45 5.92 16.82
C ASN A 55 10.84 4.68 16.01
N GLN A 56 11.98 4.08 16.34
CA GLN A 56 12.54 2.96 15.59
C GLN A 56 11.58 1.76 15.47
N GLN A 57 10.79 1.49 16.50
CA GLN A 57 9.80 0.40 16.47
C GLN A 57 8.73 0.66 15.39
N PHE A 58 8.23 1.90 15.28
CA PHE A 58 7.23 2.27 14.28
C PHE A 58 7.83 2.29 12.88
N GLU A 59 9.07 2.71 12.73
CA GLU A 59 9.80 2.72 11.46
C GLU A 59 10.01 1.30 10.91
N LEU A 60 10.44 0.37 11.77
CA LEU A 60 10.64 -1.03 11.40
C LEU A 60 9.30 -1.73 11.10
N ALA A 61 8.25 -1.47 11.92
CA ALA A 61 6.92 -1.97 11.65
C ALA A 61 6.37 -1.44 10.31
N PHE A 62 6.66 -0.17 9.99
CA PHE A 62 6.27 0.43 8.71
C PHE A 62 6.97 -0.23 7.53
N LEU A 63 8.29 -0.44 7.60
CA LEU A 63 9.02 -1.16 6.57
C LEU A 63 8.50 -2.58 6.39
N LEU A 64 8.23 -3.30 7.48
CA LEU A 64 7.63 -4.63 7.44
C LEU A 64 6.32 -4.62 6.65
N GLY A 65 5.46 -3.65 6.92
CA GLY A 65 4.19 -3.47 6.21
C GLY A 65 4.39 -3.17 4.72
N VAL A 66 5.23 -2.19 4.40
CA VAL A 66 5.51 -1.75 3.03
C VAL A 66 6.12 -2.86 2.19
N PHE A 67 7.15 -3.56 2.71
CA PHE A 67 7.77 -4.66 1.99
C PHE A 67 6.81 -5.86 1.87
N GLY A 68 6.15 -6.25 2.95
CA GLY A 68 5.25 -7.40 2.95
C GLY A 68 4.10 -7.21 1.97
N MET A 69 3.36 -6.10 2.07
CA MET A 69 2.24 -5.84 1.17
C MET A 69 2.69 -5.46 -0.24
N GLY A 70 3.85 -4.82 -0.38
CA GLY A 70 4.46 -4.55 -1.68
C GLY A 70 4.77 -5.84 -2.44
N ILE A 71 5.42 -6.81 -1.80
CA ILE A 71 5.72 -8.12 -2.40
C ILE A 71 4.43 -8.89 -2.72
N ALA A 72 3.46 -8.94 -1.80
CA ALA A 72 2.19 -9.61 -2.04
C ALA A 72 1.43 -9.00 -3.22
N GLY A 73 1.43 -7.66 -3.33
CA GLY A 73 0.84 -6.94 -4.45
C GLY A 73 1.57 -7.19 -5.77
N LEU A 74 2.90 -7.22 -5.75
CA LEU A 74 3.70 -7.52 -6.93
C LEU A 74 3.43 -8.95 -7.44
N LEU A 75 3.33 -9.92 -6.55
CA LEU A 75 2.97 -11.30 -6.91
C LEU A 75 1.57 -11.36 -7.56
N ASP A 76 0.60 -10.60 -7.04
CA ASP A 76 -0.73 -10.53 -7.64
C ASP A 76 -0.71 -9.81 -9.00
N ASP A 77 0.08 -8.77 -9.16
CA ASP A 77 0.25 -8.07 -10.44
C ASP A 77 0.88 -8.98 -11.51
N LEU A 78 1.88 -9.79 -11.16
CA LEU A 78 2.64 -10.62 -12.10
C LEU A 78 1.99 -11.98 -12.36
N LEU A 79 1.45 -12.62 -11.33
CA LEU A 79 0.95 -14.01 -11.39
C LEU A 79 -0.57 -14.09 -11.31
N GLY A 80 -1.25 -12.98 -10.97
CA GLY A 80 -2.69 -12.95 -10.72
C GLY A 80 -3.52 -13.29 -11.97
N ASN A 81 -4.44 -14.24 -11.79
CA ASN A 81 -5.43 -14.57 -12.79
C ASN A 81 -6.77 -13.90 -12.43
N ARG A 82 -7.31 -13.07 -13.33
CA ARG A 82 -8.56 -12.30 -13.12
C ARG A 82 -9.84 -13.13 -13.23
N ASN A 83 -9.74 -14.44 -13.42
CA ASN A 83 -10.92 -15.32 -13.51
C ASN A 83 -11.70 -15.42 -12.19
N VAL A 84 -11.08 -15.05 -11.07
CA VAL A 84 -11.70 -15.01 -9.74
C VAL A 84 -11.58 -13.60 -9.20
N THR A 85 -12.71 -12.99 -8.85
CA THR A 85 -12.76 -11.61 -8.36
C THR A 85 -13.49 -11.52 -7.03
N GLY A 86 -13.07 -10.58 -6.18
CA GLY A 86 -13.65 -10.28 -4.88
C GLY A 86 -13.33 -11.33 -3.80
N LEU A 87 -13.34 -10.88 -2.54
CA LEU A 87 -13.02 -11.72 -1.37
C LEU A 87 -13.85 -13.00 -1.30
N LYS A 88 -15.16 -12.90 -1.63
CA LYS A 88 -16.07 -14.06 -1.65
C LYS A 88 -15.65 -15.10 -2.69
N GLY A 89 -15.22 -14.67 -3.88
CA GLY A 89 -14.73 -15.56 -4.93
C GLY A 89 -13.49 -16.32 -4.51
N HIS A 90 -12.50 -15.64 -3.97
CA HIS A 90 -11.26 -16.24 -3.48
C HIS A 90 -11.48 -17.21 -2.31
N PHE A 91 -12.38 -16.85 -1.38
CA PHE A 91 -12.75 -17.72 -0.25
C PHE A 91 -13.48 -19.00 -0.71
N MET A 92 -14.38 -18.88 -1.70
CA MET A 92 -15.07 -20.03 -2.28
C MET A 92 -14.12 -20.97 -3.04
N MET A 93 -13.11 -20.43 -3.75
CA MET A 93 -12.08 -21.25 -4.40
C MET A 93 -11.26 -22.04 -3.36
N LEU A 94 -10.84 -21.38 -2.30
CA LEU A 94 -10.08 -22.02 -1.22
C LEU A 94 -10.87 -23.14 -0.54
N LEU A 95 -12.15 -22.89 -0.18
CA LEU A 95 -12.96 -23.88 0.54
C LEU A 95 -13.46 -25.01 -0.34
N LYS A 96 -13.94 -24.70 -1.56
CA LYS A 96 -14.58 -25.71 -2.42
C LYS A 96 -13.58 -26.48 -3.29
N LYS A 97 -12.57 -25.78 -3.83
CA LYS A 97 -11.60 -26.37 -4.75
C LYS A 97 -10.24 -26.64 -4.11
N ARG A 98 -10.01 -26.17 -2.87
CA ARG A 98 -8.71 -26.21 -2.19
C ARG A 98 -7.58 -25.54 -3.01
N GLU A 99 -7.94 -24.55 -3.83
CA GLU A 99 -7.03 -23.78 -4.65
C GLU A 99 -6.78 -22.42 -4.01
N LEU A 100 -5.52 -22.13 -3.71
CA LEU A 100 -5.10 -20.83 -3.21
C LEU A 100 -4.81 -19.91 -4.40
N THR A 101 -5.69 -18.95 -4.63
CA THR A 101 -5.48 -17.91 -5.65
C THR A 101 -4.54 -16.83 -5.15
N THR A 102 -3.90 -16.05 -6.05
CA THR A 102 -3.02 -14.93 -5.67
C THR A 102 -3.75 -13.88 -4.84
N GLY A 103 -4.98 -13.53 -5.18
CA GLY A 103 -5.81 -12.63 -4.38
C GLY A 103 -6.21 -13.22 -3.02
N GLY A 104 -6.46 -14.53 -2.94
CA GLY A 104 -6.67 -15.24 -1.66
C GLY A 104 -5.43 -15.24 -0.78
N PHE A 105 -4.27 -15.53 -1.36
CA PHE A 105 -2.97 -15.41 -0.68
C PHE A 105 -2.75 -13.99 -0.13
N LYS A 106 -2.94 -12.97 -0.97
CA LYS A 106 -2.80 -11.55 -0.59
C LYS A 106 -3.72 -11.18 0.59
N ALA A 107 -4.97 -11.65 0.58
CA ALA A 107 -5.93 -11.36 1.65
C ALA A 107 -5.51 -12.02 2.98
N ILE A 108 -5.13 -13.28 2.97
CA ILE A 108 -4.67 -14.01 4.17
C ILE A 108 -3.37 -13.41 4.69
N PHE A 109 -2.39 -13.24 3.81
CA PHE A 109 -1.09 -12.67 4.14
C PHE A 109 -1.22 -11.25 4.69
N GLY A 110 -2.04 -10.39 4.04
CA GLY A 110 -2.32 -9.05 4.50
C GLY A 110 -3.00 -9.00 5.86
N GLY A 111 -3.93 -9.94 6.15
CA GLY A 111 -4.54 -10.08 7.47
C GLY A 111 -3.53 -10.45 8.55
N ILE A 112 -2.67 -11.46 8.28
CA ILE A 112 -1.60 -11.88 9.20
C ILE A 112 -0.61 -10.73 9.43
N LEU A 113 -0.19 -10.05 8.36
CA LEU A 113 0.74 -8.93 8.44
C LEU A 113 0.14 -7.76 9.23
N SER A 114 -1.14 -7.45 9.01
CA SER A 114 -1.86 -6.42 9.78
C SER A 114 -1.90 -6.76 11.26
N LEU A 115 -2.13 -8.03 11.62
CA LEU A 115 -2.09 -8.50 13.00
C LEU A 115 -0.70 -8.38 13.61
N MET A 116 0.34 -8.81 12.90
CA MET A 116 1.74 -8.71 13.39
C MET A 116 2.13 -7.24 13.64
N ILE A 117 1.82 -6.35 12.69
CA ILE A 117 2.08 -4.91 12.84
C ILE A 117 1.29 -4.36 14.04
N SER A 118 0.03 -4.72 14.18
CA SER A 118 -0.82 -4.27 15.28
C SER A 118 -0.27 -4.69 16.64
N ILE A 119 0.24 -5.92 16.77
CA ILE A 119 0.92 -6.39 17.99
C ILE A 119 2.14 -5.51 18.30
N LEU A 120 2.90 -5.12 17.29
CA LEU A 120 4.10 -4.30 17.45
C LEU A 120 3.79 -2.86 17.90
N ILE A 121 2.69 -2.27 17.42
CA ILE A 121 2.40 -0.84 17.65
C ILE A 121 1.35 -0.57 18.73
N SER A 122 0.65 -1.58 19.23
CA SER A 122 -0.46 -1.43 20.18
C SER A 122 -0.02 -1.68 21.63
N LYS A 123 -0.77 -1.08 22.56
CA LYS A 123 -0.51 -1.23 24.01
C LYS A 123 -1.37 -2.31 24.69
N GLY A 124 -2.47 -2.73 24.06
CA GLY A 124 -3.41 -3.68 24.66
C GLY A 124 -4.19 -4.48 23.61
N TRP A 125 -4.84 -5.55 24.03
CA TRP A 125 -5.51 -6.51 23.13
C TRP A 125 -6.64 -5.88 22.31
N ILE A 126 -7.39 -4.93 22.90
CA ILE A 126 -8.46 -4.19 22.21
C ILE A 126 -7.84 -3.35 21.10
N ASP A 127 -6.73 -2.66 21.38
CA ASP A 127 -6.02 -1.87 20.39
C ASP A 127 -5.46 -2.77 19.28
N VAL A 128 -4.94 -3.95 19.59
CA VAL A 128 -4.47 -4.92 18.59
C VAL A 128 -5.60 -5.30 17.65
N PHE A 129 -6.77 -5.64 18.19
CA PHE A 129 -7.92 -6.01 17.39
C PHE A 129 -8.40 -4.87 16.47
N LEU A 130 -8.59 -3.68 17.03
CA LEU A 130 -9.03 -2.49 16.27
C LEU A 130 -8.00 -2.11 15.18
N ASN A 131 -6.72 -2.07 15.53
CA ASN A 131 -5.66 -1.69 14.61
C ASN A 131 -5.49 -2.72 13.49
N THR A 132 -5.66 -4.01 13.79
CA THR A 132 -5.64 -5.06 12.74
C THR A 132 -6.74 -4.83 11.71
N LEU A 133 -7.96 -4.54 12.15
CA LEU A 133 -9.07 -4.23 11.26
C LEU A 133 -8.80 -2.97 10.44
N ILE A 134 -8.36 -1.89 11.09
CA ILE A 134 -8.06 -0.61 10.43
C ILE A 134 -7.01 -0.80 9.33
N ILE A 135 -5.88 -1.46 9.64
CA ILE A 135 -4.80 -1.67 8.69
C ILE A 135 -5.27 -2.52 7.49
N ALA A 136 -5.97 -3.62 7.77
CA ALA A 136 -6.48 -4.49 6.71
C ALA A 136 -7.54 -3.78 5.84
N LEU A 137 -8.46 -3.02 6.45
CA LEU A 137 -9.51 -2.32 5.72
C LEU A 137 -8.96 -1.17 4.86
N PHE A 138 -8.04 -0.35 5.37
CA PHE A 138 -7.40 0.68 4.55
C PHE A 138 -6.62 0.10 3.38
N THR A 139 -5.90 -1.01 3.59
CA THR A 139 -5.19 -1.71 2.52
C THR A 139 -6.15 -2.14 1.43
N ASN A 140 -7.26 -2.77 1.80
CA ASN A 140 -8.29 -3.17 0.85
C ASN A 140 -9.01 -1.98 0.21
N PHE A 141 -9.31 -0.93 0.98
CA PHE A 141 -9.99 0.27 0.50
C PHE A 141 -9.23 0.95 -0.63
N ILE A 142 -7.94 1.23 -0.45
CA ILE A 142 -7.12 1.87 -1.49
C ILE A 142 -6.97 0.95 -2.71
N ASN A 143 -6.85 -0.36 -2.50
CA ASN A 143 -6.81 -1.32 -3.60
C ASN A 143 -8.11 -1.32 -4.42
N LEU A 144 -9.27 -1.21 -3.78
CA LEU A 144 -10.56 -1.09 -4.46
C LEU A 144 -10.71 0.23 -5.23
N LEU A 145 -10.01 1.28 -4.86
CA LEU A 145 -9.98 2.54 -5.61
C LEU A 145 -9.12 2.46 -6.86
N ASP A 146 -8.15 1.53 -6.94
CA ASP A 146 -7.18 1.43 -8.05
C ASP A 146 -7.76 0.76 -9.32
N LEU A 147 -9.03 1.02 -9.60
CA LEU A 147 -9.73 0.53 -10.80
C LEU A 147 -9.66 1.50 -11.99
N ARG A 148 -9.23 2.73 -11.75
CA ARG A 148 -9.09 3.78 -12.79
C ARG A 148 -7.94 4.72 -12.45
N PRO A 149 -7.25 5.28 -13.46
CA PRO A 149 -6.14 6.20 -13.26
C PRO A 149 -6.43 7.33 -12.25
N GLY A 150 -5.51 7.55 -11.33
CA GLY A 150 -5.55 8.61 -10.33
C GLY A 150 -6.49 8.42 -9.15
N ARG A 151 -7.39 7.41 -9.13
CA ARG A 151 -8.38 7.28 -8.05
C ARG A 151 -7.73 6.87 -6.74
N ALA A 152 -6.88 5.85 -6.74
CA ALA A 152 -6.17 5.39 -5.55
C ALA A 152 -5.24 6.49 -5.01
N LEU A 153 -4.49 7.16 -5.88
CA LEU A 153 -3.61 8.26 -5.49
C LEU A 153 -4.37 9.44 -4.86
N LYS A 154 -5.49 9.85 -5.46
CA LYS A 154 -6.35 10.91 -4.90
C LYS A 154 -6.97 10.48 -3.57
N GLY A 155 -7.46 9.24 -3.48
CA GLY A 155 -8.00 8.68 -2.24
C GLY A 155 -6.95 8.67 -1.13
N PHE A 156 -5.73 8.23 -1.44
CA PHE A 156 -4.59 8.25 -0.53
C PHE A 156 -4.26 9.68 -0.06
N LEU A 157 -4.13 10.64 -0.98
CA LEU A 157 -3.78 12.02 -0.63
C LEU A 157 -4.85 12.68 0.24
N LEU A 158 -6.12 12.48 -0.08
CA LEU A 158 -7.24 13.02 0.71
C LEU A 158 -7.27 12.40 2.12
N SER A 159 -7.26 11.07 2.21
CA SER A 159 -7.27 10.36 3.50
C SER A 159 -6.02 10.66 4.32
N GLY A 160 -4.85 10.71 3.66
CA GLY A 160 -3.59 11.06 4.31
C GLY A 160 -3.60 12.48 4.87
N PHE A 161 -4.15 13.45 4.15
CA PHE A 161 -4.33 14.82 4.65
C PHE A 161 -5.26 14.87 5.86
N LEU A 162 -6.40 14.18 5.82
CA LEU A 162 -7.34 14.11 6.94
C LEU A 162 -6.69 13.48 8.18
N LEU A 163 -5.90 12.41 8.01
CA LEU A 163 -5.16 11.82 9.12
C LEU A 163 -4.07 12.76 9.65
N PHE A 164 -3.36 13.44 8.76
CA PHE A 164 -2.28 14.36 9.13
C PHE A 164 -2.77 15.47 10.09
N VAL A 165 -3.96 16.02 9.86
CA VAL A 165 -4.55 17.05 10.74
C VAL A 165 -5.15 16.47 12.02
N ASN A 166 -5.33 15.15 12.13
CA ASN A 166 -5.88 14.46 13.31
C ASN A 166 -4.82 13.91 14.27
N SER A 167 -3.65 14.57 14.35
CA SER A 167 -2.61 14.29 15.36
C SER A 167 -2.13 12.83 15.37
N ILE A 168 -1.73 12.32 14.21
CA ILE A 168 -1.00 11.05 14.11
C ILE A 168 0.38 11.16 14.76
N HIS A 169 0.96 10.01 15.11
CA HIS A 169 2.32 9.97 15.66
C HIS A 169 3.34 10.60 14.68
N PRO A 170 4.30 11.43 15.16
CA PRO A 170 5.25 12.16 14.32
C PRO A 170 5.98 11.30 13.29
N THR A 171 6.39 10.08 13.65
CA THR A 171 6.99 9.12 12.71
C THR A 171 6.10 8.90 11.48
N PHE A 172 4.80 8.66 11.69
CA PHE A 172 3.87 8.44 10.57
C PHE A 172 3.58 9.72 9.79
N GLN A 173 3.65 10.90 10.43
CA GLN A 173 3.57 12.18 9.71
C GLN A 173 4.68 12.28 8.66
N LEU A 174 5.94 12.05 9.06
CA LEU A 174 7.09 12.10 8.15
C LEU A 174 6.99 11.06 7.02
N LEU A 175 6.57 9.84 7.36
CA LEU A 175 6.42 8.75 6.39
C LEU A 175 5.28 9.02 5.39
N LEU A 176 4.13 9.52 5.86
CA LEU A 176 3.02 9.91 4.98
C LEU A 176 3.41 11.10 4.09
N LEU A 177 4.13 12.10 4.58
CA LEU A 177 4.62 13.20 3.76
C LEU A 177 5.56 12.72 2.65
N SER A 178 6.48 11.80 2.99
CA SER A 178 7.37 11.19 2.01
C SER A 178 6.59 10.45 0.91
N LEU A 179 5.60 9.64 1.34
CA LEU A 179 4.76 8.88 0.42
C LEU A 179 3.83 9.78 -0.41
N ALA A 180 3.30 10.87 0.19
CA ALA A 180 2.51 11.87 -0.53
C ALA A 180 3.34 12.58 -1.60
N GLY A 181 4.58 12.97 -1.28
CA GLY A 181 5.51 13.56 -2.25
C GLY A 181 5.85 12.59 -3.39
N SER A 182 6.04 11.30 -3.07
CA SER A 182 6.25 10.24 -4.07
C SER A 182 5.01 10.03 -4.95
N SER A 183 3.83 9.99 -4.34
CA SER A 183 2.54 9.85 -5.03
C SER A 183 2.26 11.00 -5.98
N LEU A 184 2.51 12.24 -5.55
CA LEU A 184 2.38 13.43 -6.39
C LEU A 184 3.36 13.42 -7.57
N ALA A 185 4.58 12.92 -7.35
CA ALA A 185 5.58 12.80 -8.41
C ALA A 185 5.21 11.72 -9.46
N TYR A 186 4.56 10.63 -9.03
CA TYR A 186 4.08 9.56 -9.89
C TYR A 186 2.74 9.89 -10.60
N MET A 187 1.87 10.66 -9.97
CA MET A 187 0.49 10.95 -10.41
C MET A 187 0.35 11.36 -11.88
N PRO A 188 1.23 12.20 -12.48
CA PRO A 188 1.11 12.56 -13.90
C PRO A 188 1.21 11.37 -14.86
N SER A 189 1.99 10.34 -14.52
CA SER A 189 2.14 9.13 -15.32
C SER A 189 0.91 8.24 -15.23
N ASP A 190 0.34 8.11 -14.04
CA ASP A 190 -0.87 7.36 -13.78
C ASP A 190 -2.10 8.00 -14.46
N LEU A 191 -2.30 9.30 -14.26
CA LEU A 191 -3.42 10.06 -14.86
C LEU A 191 -3.41 10.01 -16.39
N LYS A 192 -2.23 9.98 -17.00
CA LYS A 192 -2.08 9.86 -18.47
C LYS A 192 -2.18 8.40 -18.96
N ALA A 193 -2.43 7.45 -18.06
CA ALA A 193 -2.44 6.02 -18.35
C ALA A 193 -1.17 5.54 -19.09
N ARG A 194 0.00 6.12 -18.76
CA ARG A 194 1.31 5.69 -19.27
C ARG A 194 1.87 4.50 -18.52
N SER A 195 1.38 4.23 -17.33
CA SER A 195 1.69 3.09 -16.48
C SER A 195 0.54 2.80 -15.54
N MET A 196 0.52 1.61 -14.96
CA MET A 196 -0.37 1.25 -13.86
C MET A 196 0.45 1.16 -12.58
N MET A 197 -0.06 1.77 -11.51
CA MET A 197 0.54 1.66 -10.18
C MET A 197 0.56 0.20 -9.72
N GLY A 198 -0.54 -0.51 -10.00
CA GLY A 198 -0.72 -1.91 -9.69
C GLY A 198 -1.06 -2.18 -8.22
N ASP A 199 -1.33 -3.44 -7.95
CA ASP A 199 -1.64 -3.92 -6.60
C ASP A 199 -0.47 -3.68 -5.63
N VAL A 200 0.77 -3.70 -6.12
CA VAL A 200 1.93 -3.36 -5.30
C VAL A 200 1.82 -1.94 -4.73
N GLY A 201 1.49 -0.96 -5.57
CA GLY A 201 1.43 0.44 -5.13
C GLY A 201 0.19 0.71 -4.27
N SER A 202 -0.98 0.25 -4.68
CA SER A 202 -2.22 0.46 -3.94
C SER A 202 -2.19 -0.16 -2.54
N ASN A 203 -1.57 -1.34 -2.39
CA ASN A 203 -1.40 -1.98 -1.09
C ASN A 203 -0.41 -1.21 -0.20
N ILE A 204 0.71 -0.68 -0.75
CA ILE A 204 1.65 0.16 0.00
C ILE A 204 0.96 1.43 0.50
N LEU A 205 0.20 2.11 -0.37
CA LEU A 205 -0.57 3.30 0.02
C LEU A 205 -1.59 2.96 1.13
N GLY A 206 -2.31 1.86 0.98
CA GLY A 206 -3.35 1.45 1.92
C GLY A 206 -2.80 1.07 3.28
N ILE A 207 -1.76 0.22 3.34
CA ILE A 207 -1.17 -0.19 4.62
C ILE A 207 -0.55 1.01 5.35
N SER A 208 0.06 1.95 4.61
CA SER A 208 0.62 3.16 5.18
C SER A 208 -0.45 4.05 5.84
N LEU A 209 -1.61 4.22 5.21
CA LEU A 209 -2.75 4.92 5.80
C LEU A 209 -3.30 4.18 7.03
N GLY A 210 -3.43 2.86 6.93
CA GLY A 210 -3.92 2.03 8.03
C GLY A 210 -3.04 2.15 9.28
N MET A 211 -1.73 2.09 9.11
CA MET A 211 -0.76 2.26 10.20
C MET A 211 -0.79 3.67 10.79
N ALA A 212 -0.89 4.69 9.94
CA ALA A 212 -1.05 6.07 10.39
C ALA A 212 -2.35 6.24 11.20
N CYS A 213 -3.48 5.72 10.70
CA CYS A 213 -4.75 5.75 11.40
C CYS A 213 -4.69 4.99 12.73
N ALA A 214 -4.03 3.82 12.77
CA ALA A 214 -3.81 3.04 13.99
C ALA A 214 -3.04 3.80 15.07
N SER A 215 -2.24 4.80 14.68
CA SER A 215 -1.51 5.68 15.61
C SER A 215 -2.35 6.86 16.14
N CYS A 216 -3.55 7.08 15.61
CA CYS A 216 -4.46 8.13 16.06
C CYS A 216 -5.12 7.80 17.41
N GLY A 217 -5.73 8.80 18.02
CA GLY A 217 -6.57 8.60 19.20
C GLY A 217 -7.77 7.68 18.92
N LEU A 218 -8.33 7.09 19.98
CA LEU A 218 -9.43 6.12 19.89
C LEU A 218 -10.64 6.66 19.10
N TYR A 219 -10.98 7.92 19.27
CA TYR A 219 -12.09 8.55 18.54
C TYR A 219 -11.93 8.45 17.02
N THR A 220 -10.79 8.84 16.50
CA THR A 220 -10.53 8.78 15.05
C THR A 220 -10.58 7.34 14.54
N ARG A 221 -10.02 6.41 15.31
CA ARG A 221 -10.01 4.98 14.96
C ARG A 221 -11.42 4.39 14.90
N VAL A 222 -12.31 4.75 15.82
CA VAL A 222 -13.69 4.27 15.85
C VAL A 222 -14.56 4.90 14.75
N ILE A 223 -14.35 6.17 14.42
CA ILE A 223 -15.09 6.83 13.34
C ILE A 223 -14.76 6.24 11.97
N VAL A 224 -13.56 5.76 11.80
CA VAL A 224 -13.07 5.22 10.52
C VAL A 224 -13.49 3.76 10.28
N LEU A 225 -13.76 3.00 11.35
CA LEU A 225 -14.30 1.63 11.29
C LEU A 225 -15.79 1.62 11.02
#